data_7303eb91b1b95926f16ee5119d85b83b
#
_entry.id   7303eb91b1b95926f16ee5119d85b83b
#
_cell.length_a   1.000
_cell.length_b   1.000
_cell.length_c   1.000
_cell.angle_alpha   90.00
_cell.angle_beta   90.00
_cell.angle_gamma   90.00
#
_symmetry.space_group_name_H-M   'P 1'
#
loop_
_entity.id
_entity.type
_entity.pdbx_description
1 polymer ?
#
loop_
_entity_poly.entity_id
_entity_poly.type
_entity_poly.pdbx_seq_one_letter_code
_entity_poly.pdbx_strand_id
1 'polypeptide(L)'
;MKRIVILTCPLSETVCTGGSCLKAFNERIRAFSRYKRENMELVAFMKCSGCGHFPGQDKGLDEKIQYVLDAKPDVVHVGICASKGKEKRKFCPEIEAITTIWEKAGIPIVRGTHSEF
;
A
#
# COMPACT_ATOMS: atom_id res chain seq x y z
N MET A 1 2.69 15.55 11.47
CA MET A 1 3.04 14.11 11.40
C MET A 1 2.59 13.53 10.07
N LYS A 2 3.46 12.83 9.38
CA LYS A 2 3.13 12.16 8.12
C LYS A 2 2.37 10.87 8.43
N ARG A 3 1.15 10.77 7.97
CA ARG A 3 0.29 9.61 8.21
C ARG A 3 0.34 8.71 6.97
N ILE A 4 0.78 7.47 7.18
CA ILE A 4 1.15 6.56 6.09
C ILE A 4 0.32 5.28 6.17
N VAL A 5 -0.12 4.81 5.00
CA VAL A 5 -0.73 3.49 4.82
C VAL A 5 0.21 2.66 3.96
N ILE A 6 0.38 1.39 4.30
CA ILE A 6 1.09 0.41 3.47
C ILE A 6 0.07 -0.58 2.93
N LEU A 7 0.08 -0.79 1.61
CA LEU A 7 -0.76 -1.76 0.92
C LEU A 7 0.12 -2.85 0.30
N THR A 8 -0.15 -4.10 0.61
CA THR A 8 0.61 -5.25 0.12
C THR A 8 -0.30 -6.32 -0.48
N CYS A 9 0.32 -7.34 -1.09
CA CYS A 9 -0.40 -8.44 -1.71
C CYS A 9 -0.49 -9.63 -0.74
N PRO A 10 -1.67 -10.23 -0.52
CA PRO A 10 -1.81 -11.38 0.38
C PRO A 10 -1.14 -12.65 -0.15
N LEU A 11 -0.89 -12.74 -1.47
CA LEU A 11 -0.24 -13.92 -2.04
C LEU A 11 1.21 -14.08 -1.58
N SER A 12 1.82 -13.03 -1.04
CA SER A 12 3.17 -13.10 -0.48
C SER A 12 3.19 -13.66 0.96
N GLU A 13 2.04 -13.88 1.58
CA GLU A 13 1.95 -14.30 3.00
C GLU A 13 2.66 -15.61 3.30
N THR A 14 2.81 -16.50 2.32
CA THR A 14 3.48 -17.78 2.54
C THR A 14 4.96 -17.62 2.93
N VAL A 15 5.57 -16.50 2.60
CA VAL A 15 6.99 -16.23 2.88
C VAL A 15 7.22 -14.86 3.50
N CYS A 16 6.28 -13.94 3.37
CA CYS A 16 6.46 -12.55 3.80
C CYS A 16 5.89 -12.33 5.19
N THR A 17 6.73 -11.86 6.10
CA THR A 17 6.31 -11.49 7.44
C THR A 17 5.83 -10.04 7.54
N GLY A 18 5.99 -9.26 6.47
CA GLY A 18 5.82 -7.80 6.53
C GLY A 18 7.05 -7.10 7.11
N GLY A 19 8.03 -7.86 7.58
CA GLY A 19 9.20 -7.32 8.27
C GLY A 19 10.03 -6.38 7.43
N SER A 20 10.20 -6.68 6.14
CA SER A 20 10.99 -5.82 5.25
C SER A 20 10.32 -4.45 5.06
N CYS A 21 8.99 -4.43 4.90
CA CYS A 21 8.24 -3.18 4.80
C CYS A 21 8.31 -2.39 6.10
N LEU A 22 8.14 -3.06 7.23
CA LEU A 22 8.20 -2.42 8.55
C LEU A 22 9.61 -1.91 8.86
N LYS A 23 10.64 -2.66 8.49
CA LYS A 23 12.02 -2.22 8.66
C LYS A 23 12.30 -0.96 7.85
N ALA A 24 11.87 -0.94 6.58
CA ALA A 24 12.04 0.23 5.74
C ALA A 24 11.32 1.46 6.34
N PHE A 25 10.11 1.26 6.86
CA PHE A 25 9.36 2.31 7.53
C PHE A 25 10.08 2.79 8.80
N ASN A 26 10.40 1.87 9.69
CA ASN A 26 10.98 2.21 11.00
C ASN A 26 12.36 2.87 10.89
N GLU A 27 13.18 2.40 9.96
CA GLU A 27 14.54 2.93 9.78
C GLU A 27 14.60 4.08 8.78
N ARG A 28 13.50 4.43 8.16
CA ARG A 28 13.39 5.48 7.14
C ARG A 28 14.39 5.27 6.01
N ILE A 29 14.39 4.04 5.48
CA ILE A 29 15.23 3.64 4.34
C ILE A 29 14.36 3.28 3.15
N ARG A 30 14.97 3.06 2.01
CA ARG A 30 14.30 2.72 0.75
C ARG A 30 13.25 3.79 0.40
N ALA A 31 12.00 3.39 0.14
CA ALA A 31 10.96 4.36 -0.22
C ALA A 31 10.66 5.37 0.90
N PHE A 32 10.91 5.01 2.14
CA PHE A 32 10.66 5.89 3.29
C PHE A 32 11.83 6.84 3.61
N SER A 33 12.92 6.76 2.87
CA SER A 33 14.05 7.69 3.04
C SER A 33 13.66 9.14 2.74
N ARG A 34 12.62 9.34 1.94
CA ARG A 34 12.07 10.67 1.63
C ARG A 34 11.49 11.38 2.84
N TYR A 35 11.24 10.66 3.93
CA TYR A 35 10.66 11.22 5.16
C TYR A 35 11.65 11.27 6.33
N LYS A 36 12.95 11.23 6.07
CA LYS A 36 13.97 11.14 7.13
C LYS A 36 13.85 12.18 8.23
N ARG A 37 13.35 13.36 7.90
CA ARG A 37 13.25 14.48 8.83
C ARG A 37 11.85 14.73 9.34
N GLU A 38 10.91 13.84 9.00
CA GLU A 38 9.52 14.00 9.40
C GLU A 38 9.14 12.95 10.43
N ASN A 39 8.24 13.33 11.32
CA ASN A 39 7.58 12.34 12.17
C ASN A 39 6.59 11.56 11.33
N MET A 40 6.55 10.26 11.51
CA MET A 40 5.69 9.35 10.75
C MET A 40 4.83 8.51 11.67
N GLU A 41 3.62 8.22 11.20
CA GLU A 41 2.69 7.31 11.86
C GLU A 41 2.15 6.33 10.82
N LEU A 42 2.21 5.04 11.12
CA LEU A 42 1.60 4.02 10.29
C LEU A 42 0.15 3.85 10.75
N VAL A 43 -0.80 4.31 9.94
CA VAL A 43 -2.22 4.29 10.32
C VAL A 43 -2.95 3.05 9.83
N ALA A 44 -2.41 2.36 8.82
CA ALA A 44 -2.92 1.08 8.38
C ALA A 44 -1.83 0.32 7.64
N PHE A 45 -1.83 -0.99 7.83
CA PHE A 45 -0.99 -1.92 7.07
C PHE A 45 -1.96 -2.96 6.51
N MET A 46 -2.39 -2.75 5.27
CA MET A 46 -3.46 -3.59 4.71
C MET A 46 -2.99 -4.42 3.54
N LYS A 47 -3.75 -5.46 3.27
CA LYS A 47 -3.63 -6.30 2.10
C LYS A 47 -4.88 -6.16 1.27
N CYS A 48 -4.78 -6.33 -0.06
CA CYS A 48 -5.98 -6.46 -0.87
C CYS A 48 -6.72 -7.75 -0.47
N SER A 49 -7.90 -7.98 -1.03
CA SER A 49 -8.69 -9.16 -0.67
C SER A 49 -8.42 -10.36 -1.56
N GLY A 50 -7.38 -10.29 -2.40
CA GLY A 50 -6.96 -11.37 -3.27
C GLY A 50 -7.37 -11.17 -4.72
N CYS A 51 -6.82 -12.03 -5.60
CA CYS A 51 -7.11 -11.97 -7.02
C CYS A 51 -8.58 -12.27 -7.27
N GLY A 52 -9.20 -11.48 -8.16
CA GLY A 52 -10.61 -11.59 -8.48
C GLY A 52 -11.53 -10.80 -7.56
N HIS A 53 -11.01 -10.17 -6.52
CA HIS A 53 -11.79 -9.35 -5.57
C HIS A 53 -11.60 -7.86 -5.90
N PHE A 54 -12.63 -7.26 -6.46
CA PHE A 54 -12.61 -5.87 -6.90
C PHE A 54 -13.50 -4.97 -6.05
N PRO A 55 -13.17 -3.66 -5.98
CA PRO A 55 -14.05 -2.69 -5.32
C PRO A 55 -15.47 -2.73 -5.89
N GLY A 56 -16.46 -2.63 -5.02
CA GLY A 56 -17.87 -2.68 -5.40
C GLY A 56 -18.44 -4.09 -5.54
N GLN A 57 -17.59 -5.11 -5.52
CA GLN A 57 -17.99 -6.50 -5.65
C GLN A 57 -17.63 -7.35 -4.45
N ASP A 58 -16.92 -6.78 -3.50
CA ASP A 58 -16.46 -7.47 -2.29
C ASP A 58 -16.65 -6.55 -1.10
N LYS A 59 -17.60 -6.92 -0.23
CA LYS A 59 -17.95 -6.08 0.91
C LYS A 59 -16.79 -5.85 1.87
N GLY A 60 -16.01 -6.88 2.14
CA GLY A 60 -14.85 -6.75 3.02
C GLY A 60 -13.79 -5.82 2.45
N LEU A 61 -13.54 -5.92 1.16
CA LEU A 61 -12.61 -5.01 0.49
C LEU A 61 -13.13 -3.57 0.52
N ASP A 62 -14.42 -3.37 0.27
CA ASP A 62 -15.02 -2.03 0.33
C ASP A 62 -14.88 -1.42 1.73
N GLU A 63 -15.01 -2.22 2.77
CA GLU A 63 -14.79 -1.77 4.15
C GLU A 63 -13.34 -1.34 4.39
N LYS A 64 -12.37 -2.11 3.87
CA LYS A 64 -10.95 -1.74 3.96
C LYS A 64 -10.66 -0.41 3.25
N ILE A 65 -11.19 -0.26 2.05
CA ILE A 65 -11.01 0.96 1.26
C ILE A 65 -11.59 2.15 2.00
N GLN A 66 -12.79 1.99 2.55
CA GLN A 66 -13.47 3.07 3.27
C GLN A 66 -12.73 3.45 4.55
N TYR A 67 -12.16 2.46 5.25
CA TYR A 67 -11.34 2.76 6.43
C TYR A 67 -10.19 3.72 6.09
N VAL A 68 -9.50 3.48 4.99
CA VAL A 68 -8.40 4.34 4.55
C VAL A 68 -8.91 5.73 4.15
N LEU A 69 -10.04 5.80 3.43
CA LEU A 69 -10.63 7.08 3.09
C LEU A 69 -10.99 7.90 4.34
N ASP A 70 -11.57 7.25 5.35
CA ASP A 70 -11.95 7.91 6.60
C ASP A 70 -10.73 8.33 7.42
N ALA A 71 -9.67 7.54 7.37
CA ALA A 71 -8.42 7.84 8.09
C ALA A 71 -7.68 9.05 7.50
N LYS A 72 -7.95 9.39 6.25
CA LYS A 72 -7.33 10.53 5.55
C LYS A 72 -5.82 10.54 5.67
N PRO A 73 -5.13 9.49 5.21
CA PRO A 73 -3.68 9.46 5.27
C PRO A 73 -3.06 10.51 4.35
N ASP A 74 -1.82 10.85 4.61
CA ASP A 74 -1.06 11.75 3.75
C ASP A 74 -0.56 11.05 2.49
N VAL A 75 -0.34 9.72 2.56
CA VAL A 75 0.20 8.96 1.45
C VAL A 75 -0.04 7.46 1.67
N VAL A 76 -0.19 6.73 0.57
CA VAL A 76 -0.22 5.27 0.57
C VAL A 76 1.02 4.75 -0.16
N HIS A 77 1.75 3.87 0.50
CA HIS A 77 2.88 3.15 -0.11
C HIS A 77 2.43 1.74 -0.50
N VAL A 78 2.68 1.38 -1.75
CA VAL A 78 2.32 0.06 -2.27
C VAL A 78 3.58 -0.79 -2.39
N GLY A 79 3.57 -1.98 -1.79
CA GLY A 79 4.69 -2.90 -1.83
C GLY A 79 4.90 -3.50 -3.22
N ILE A 80 6.14 -3.84 -3.53
CA ILE A 80 6.49 -4.44 -4.83
C ILE A 80 5.75 -5.75 -5.08
N CYS A 81 5.33 -6.46 -4.03
CA CYS A 81 4.54 -7.69 -4.15
C CYS A 81 3.20 -7.48 -4.87
N ALA A 82 2.71 -6.24 -4.92
CA ALA A 82 1.49 -5.87 -5.63
C ALA A 82 1.71 -5.60 -7.12
N SER A 83 2.93 -5.73 -7.61
CA SER A 83 3.28 -5.49 -9.00
C SER A 83 3.16 -6.76 -9.83
N LYS A 84 2.86 -6.59 -11.13
CA LYS A 84 2.80 -7.68 -12.12
C LYS A 84 3.66 -7.35 -13.33
N GLY A 85 4.01 -8.39 -14.09
CA GLY A 85 4.75 -8.27 -15.33
C GLY A 85 6.22 -8.55 -15.16
N LYS A 86 6.94 -8.71 -16.29
CA LYS A 86 8.37 -9.03 -16.31
C LYS A 86 9.22 -7.98 -15.61
N GLU A 87 8.80 -6.73 -15.68
CA GLU A 87 9.54 -5.61 -15.10
C GLU A 87 9.01 -5.20 -13.73
N LYS A 88 7.96 -5.85 -13.24
CA LYS A 88 7.33 -5.53 -11.95
C LYS A 88 7.07 -4.04 -11.76
N ARG A 89 6.59 -3.38 -12.82
CA ARG A 89 6.35 -1.93 -12.81
C ARG A 89 4.89 -1.54 -12.84
N LYS A 90 4.00 -2.52 -13.03
CA LYS A 90 2.57 -2.28 -13.06
C LYS A 90 1.91 -2.90 -11.86
N PHE A 91 0.92 -2.21 -11.31
CA PHE A 91 0.06 -2.81 -10.29
C PHE A 91 -0.76 -3.94 -10.94
N CYS A 92 -1.08 -4.96 -10.16
CA CYS A 92 -2.09 -5.91 -10.59
C CYS A 92 -3.45 -5.18 -10.68
N PRO A 93 -4.41 -5.69 -11.49
CA PRO A 93 -5.69 -5.00 -11.71
C PRO A 93 -6.44 -4.67 -10.43
N GLU A 94 -6.42 -5.56 -9.45
CA GLU A 94 -7.10 -5.35 -8.17
C GLU A 94 -6.49 -4.19 -7.39
N ILE A 95 -5.17 -4.13 -7.33
CA ILE A 95 -4.45 -3.05 -6.65
C ILE A 95 -4.67 -1.73 -7.37
N GLU A 96 -4.64 -1.75 -8.71
CA GLU A 96 -4.88 -0.54 -9.49
C GLU A 96 -6.29 0.01 -9.24
N ALA A 97 -7.28 -0.86 -9.18
CA ALA A 97 -8.65 -0.45 -8.89
C ALA A 97 -8.77 0.21 -7.51
N ILE A 98 -8.09 -0.34 -6.51
CA ILE A 98 -8.09 0.21 -5.15
C ILE A 98 -7.40 1.57 -5.13
N THR A 99 -6.19 1.65 -5.66
CA THR A 99 -5.40 2.88 -5.62
C THR A 99 -6.04 4.01 -6.42
N THR A 100 -6.72 3.68 -7.51
CA THR A 100 -7.45 4.68 -8.31
C THR A 100 -8.52 5.38 -7.48
N ILE A 101 -9.24 4.64 -6.64
CA ILE A 101 -10.25 5.23 -5.75
C ILE A 101 -9.60 6.24 -4.80
N TRP A 102 -8.48 5.86 -4.18
CA TRP A 102 -7.79 6.74 -3.26
C TRP A 102 -7.18 7.96 -3.96
N GLU A 103 -6.61 7.78 -5.16
CA GLU A 103 -6.06 8.89 -5.93
C GLU A 103 -7.15 9.91 -6.29
N LYS A 104 -8.33 9.45 -6.68
CA LYS A 104 -9.47 10.33 -6.96
C LYS A 104 -9.93 11.09 -5.73
N ALA A 105 -9.70 10.54 -4.55
CA ALA A 105 -10.00 11.20 -3.28
C ALA A 105 -8.87 12.14 -2.83
N GLY A 106 -7.82 12.28 -3.62
CA GLY A 106 -6.70 13.18 -3.32
C GLY A 106 -5.57 12.57 -2.50
N ILE A 107 -5.55 11.24 -2.34
CA ILE A 107 -4.50 10.56 -1.58
C ILE A 107 -3.37 10.15 -2.53
N PRO A 108 -2.15 10.68 -2.36
CA PRO A 108 -1.01 10.29 -3.19
C PRO A 108 -0.64 8.81 -3.01
N ILE A 109 -0.25 8.18 -4.11
CA ILE A 109 0.18 6.79 -4.12
C ILE A 109 1.67 6.73 -4.48
N VAL A 110 2.47 6.08 -3.63
CA VAL A 110 3.90 5.87 -3.88
C VAL A 110 4.15 4.39 -4.13
N ARG A 111 4.87 4.09 -5.20
CA ARG A 111 5.25 2.73 -5.55
C ARG A 111 6.53 2.35 -4.82
N GLY A 112 6.38 1.63 -3.72
CA GLY A 112 7.52 1.13 -2.99
C GLY A 112 7.36 1.19 -1.48
N THR A 113 8.00 0.23 -0.84
CA THR A 113 8.21 0.16 0.61
C THR A 113 9.68 -0.18 0.83
N HIS A 114 10.04 -1.47 0.93
CA HIS A 114 11.45 -1.91 0.98
C HIS A 114 12.09 -2.01 -0.41
N SER A 115 11.30 -1.88 -1.47
CA SER A 115 11.77 -1.79 -2.85
C SER A 115 10.89 -0.78 -3.59
N GLU A 116 11.49 -0.01 -4.46
CA GLU A 116 10.75 0.92 -5.33
C GLU A 116 10.56 0.30 -6.71
N PHE A 117 9.47 0.65 -7.37
CA PHE A 117 9.17 0.12 -8.69
C PHE A 117 8.35 1.08 -9.55
#